data_b57b0432b6a29f754ff4a643a298278d
#
_entry.id   b57b0432b6a29f754ff4a643a298278d
#
_cell.length_a   1.000
_cell.length_b   1.000
_cell.length_c   1.000
_cell.angle_alpha   90.00
_cell.angle_beta   90.00
_cell.angle_gamma   90.00
#
_symmetry.space_group_name_H-M   'P 1'
#
loop_
_entity.id
_entity.type
_entity.pdbx_description
1 polymer ?
#
loop_
_entity_poly.entity_id
_entity_poly.type
_entity_poly.pdbx_seq_one_letter_code
_entity_poly.pdbx_strand_id
1 'polypeptide(L)'
;MAIAPNSTYTQTKQEFLNSVLNKIGKQEFSNKTYTNPLKRLRGEFINGPTDIEEIYVDRVADTGYDKEGKGVLDRVKPTVSVQYHTNTVEHGYKCTVHNKQMRKGFLNANGLQTMAQAIINSLHTGQELDDYQDCIDTLKALTNAPKGSKDNVITVSPVVDEATSKAFTKAIKKTIHKMKDYSNKYSDKPSYADASELILFLDSDTDVEIQIEHLASAFNMTVAQLSETSKIIIPNMKEKLGNNTIAVLMHYKCIKINPCYYDLDSIKNTRGKFVNYDLATETLCSYTTWYPYAVIQETE
;
A
#
# COMPACT_ATOMS: atom_id res chain seq x y z
N MET A 1 60.91 10.42 37.17
CA MET A 1 59.72 11.04 37.81
C MET A 1 58.56 10.86 36.88
N ALA A 2 57.66 9.94 37.13
CA ALA A 2 56.47 9.71 36.31
C ALA A 2 55.39 10.67 36.81
N ILE A 3 54.90 11.53 35.91
CA ILE A 3 53.81 12.47 36.19
C ILE A 3 52.53 11.62 36.27
N ALA A 4 51.94 11.53 37.45
CA ALA A 4 50.64 10.88 37.64
C ALA A 4 49.58 11.61 36.82
N PRO A 5 48.69 10.90 36.08
CA PRO A 5 47.62 11.53 35.34
C PRO A 5 46.70 12.27 36.30
N ASN A 6 46.44 13.52 35.98
CA ASN A 6 45.68 14.48 36.76
C ASN A 6 44.27 13.96 37.09
N SER A 7 44.12 13.31 38.25
CA SER A 7 42.90 12.68 38.74
C SER A 7 41.75 13.70 38.90
N THR A 8 42.09 14.96 39.15
CA THR A 8 41.12 16.06 39.33
C THR A 8 40.32 16.39 38.08
N TYR A 9 40.94 16.33 36.88
CA TYR A 9 40.25 16.60 35.63
C TYR A 9 39.21 15.54 35.30
N THR A 10 39.49 14.28 35.60
CA THR A 10 38.55 13.15 35.36
C THR A 10 37.39 13.20 36.32
N GLN A 11 37.62 13.59 37.58
CA GLN A 11 36.62 13.74 38.61
C GLN A 11 35.64 14.89 38.32
N THR A 12 36.17 16.06 37.92
CA THR A 12 35.35 17.22 37.55
C THR A 12 34.50 16.95 36.32
N LYS A 13 34.99 16.16 35.39
CA LYS A 13 34.23 15.75 34.20
C LYS A 13 33.10 14.80 34.55
N GLN A 14 33.35 13.89 35.51
CA GLN A 14 32.33 12.96 36.01
C GLN A 14 31.27 13.69 36.84
N GLU A 15 31.68 14.65 37.67
CA GLU A 15 30.78 15.52 38.47
C GLU A 15 29.92 16.42 37.56
N PHE A 16 30.50 17.00 36.51
CA PHE A 16 29.76 17.78 35.51
C PHE A 16 28.75 16.89 34.75
N LEU A 17 29.17 15.71 34.30
CA LEU A 17 28.28 14.74 33.68
C LEU A 17 27.17 14.32 34.65
N ASN A 18 27.46 14.02 35.90
CA ASN A 18 26.47 13.67 36.90
C ASN A 18 25.51 14.84 37.21
N SER A 19 26.01 16.09 37.22
CA SER A 19 25.16 17.27 37.41
C SER A 19 24.21 17.52 36.25
N VAL A 20 24.65 17.29 35.00
CA VAL A 20 23.81 17.38 33.82
C VAL A 20 22.78 16.24 33.80
N LEU A 21 23.18 15.03 34.24
CA LEU A 21 22.30 13.88 34.33
C LEU A 21 21.22 14.05 35.39
N ASN A 22 21.55 14.61 36.57
CA ASN A 22 20.58 14.87 37.62
C ASN A 22 19.56 15.97 37.25
N LYS A 23 19.79 16.75 36.18
CA LYS A 23 18.86 17.71 35.61
C LYS A 23 17.89 17.11 34.59
N ILE A 24 18.20 15.95 34.02
CA ILE A 24 17.34 15.25 33.08
C ILE A 24 16.43 14.32 33.88
N GLY A 25 15.29 14.80 34.31
CA GLY A 25 14.34 14.01 35.10
C GLY A 25 13.61 12.93 34.30
N LYS A 26 13.54 13.07 32.98
CA LYS A 26 12.89 12.11 32.09
C LYS A 26 13.48 12.19 30.69
N GLN A 27 13.74 11.04 30.09
CA GLN A 27 14.12 10.93 28.68
C GLN A 27 12.95 10.33 27.89
N GLU A 28 12.41 11.09 26.95
CA GLU A 28 11.31 10.65 26.09
C GLU A 28 11.78 10.52 24.65
N PHE A 29 11.43 9.41 24.01
CA PHE A 29 11.59 9.22 22.58
C PHE A 29 10.22 9.50 21.95
N SER A 30 10.14 10.56 21.16
CA SER A 30 8.89 11.04 20.55
C SER A 30 8.64 10.47 19.14
N ASN A 31 9.45 9.49 18.71
CA ASN A 31 9.29 8.88 17.39
C ASN A 31 8.02 8.05 17.36
N LYS A 32 7.07 8.47 16.52
CA LYS A 32 5.88 7.69 16.22
C LYS A 32 6.18 6.80 15.02
N THR A 33 6.01 5.49 15.18
CA THR A 33 6.11 4.54 14.07
C THR A 33 4.93 4.76 13.12
N TYR A 34 5.23 4.97 11.84
CA TYR A 34 4.21 5.02 10.80
C TYR A 34 3.80 3.60 10.40
N THR A 35 2.54 3.41 10.10
CA THR A 35 2.02 2.15 9.54
C THR A 35 1.26 2.48 8.27
N ASN A 36 1.59 1.80 7.18
CA ASN A 36 0.96 1.99 5.89
C ASN A 36 -0.53 1.58 5.95
N PRO A 37 -1.49 2.51 5.71
CA PRO A 37 -2.91 2.18 5.70
C PRO A 37 -3.30 1.27 4.51
N LEU A 38 -2.46 1.21 3.46
CA LEU A 38 -2.66 0.37 2.28
C LEU A 38 -2.03 -1.03 2.44
N LYS A 39 -1.46 -1.36 3.60
CA LYS A 39 -0.80 -2.65 3.87
C LYS A 39 -1.68 -3.86 3.54
N ARG A 40 -2.99 -3.74 3.65
CA ARG A 40 -3.94 -4.80 3.29
C ARG A 40 -3.98 -5.15 1.79
N LEU A 41 -3.40 -4.30 0.92
CA LEU A 41 -3.25 -4.58 -0.50
C LEU A 41 -2.04 -5.46 -0.81
N ARG A 42 -1.15 -5.66 0.17
CA ARG A 42 -0.01 -6.54 0.03
C ARG A 42 -0.46 -7.98 -0.15
N GLY A 43 0.06 -8.59 -1.20
CA GLY A 43 -0.05 -10.02 -1.44
C GLY A 43 0.96 -10.84 -0.61
N GLU A 44 1.03 -12.10 -0.92
CA GLU A 44 1.97 -13.03 -0.30
C GLU A 44 3.42 -12.73 -0.69
N PHE A 45 4.36 -13.11 0.17
CA PHE A 45 5.79 -12.99 -0.11
C PHE A 45 6.19 -13.97 -1.22
N ILE A 46 6.89 -13.48 -2.26
CA ILE A 46 7.35 -14.29 -3.39
C ILE A 46 8.78 -14.77 -3.08
N ASN A 47 8.95 -16.07 -2.93
CA ASN A 47 10.25 -16.69 -2.78
C ASN A 47 10.76 -17.20 -4.16
N GLY A 48 11.92 -16.70 -4.59
CA GLY A 48 12.54 -17.12 -5.86
C GLY A 48 12.36 -16.09 -6.97
N PRO A 49 12.04 -16.49 -8.22
CA PRO A 49 11.82 -15.56 -9.31
C PRO A 49 10.71 -14.56 -8.97
N THR A 50 10.97 -13.28 -9.20
CA THR A 50 10.07 -12.18 -8.79
C THR A 50 8.91 -11.96 -9.75
N ASP A 51 8.97 -12.55 -10.95
CA ASP A 51 7.97 -12.35 -11.99
C ASP A 51 6.70 -13.16 -11.73
N ILE A 52 5.54 -12.52 -11.90
CA ILE A 52 4.23 -13.18 -11.84
C ILE A 52 3.70 -13.34 -13.27
N GLU A 53 3.39 -14.56 -13.65
CA GLU A 53 2.66 -14.87 -14.87
C GLU A 53 1.17 -14.95 -14.56
N GLU A 54 0.36 -14.08 -15.18
CA GLU A 54 -1.09 -14.11 -15.11
C GLU A 54 -1.66 -14.66 -16.40
N ILE A 55 -2.45 -15.73 -16.30
CA ILE A 55 -3.02 -16.45 -17.44
C ILE A 55 -4.53 -16.27 -17.42
N TYR A 56 -5.08 -15.79 -18.52
CA TYR A 56 -6.53 -15.69 -18.74
C TYR A 56 -6.94 -16.62 -19.88
N VAL A 57 -7.92 -17.47 -19.62
CA VAL A 57 -8.52 -18.36 -20.62
C VAL A 57 -9.89 -17.80 -21.00
N ASP A 58 -10.05 -17.47 -22.28
CA ASP A 58 -11.31 -16.94 -22.77
C ASP A 58 -12.44 -17.99 -22.65
N ARG A 59 -13.66 -17.51 -22.44
CA ARG A 59 -14.86 -18.36 -22.39
C ARG A 59 -15.01 -19.12 -23.70
N VAL A 60 -15.21 -20.43 -23.62
CA VAL A 60 -15.59 -21.23 -24.78
C VAL A 60 -17.00 -20.84 -25.25
N ALA A 61 -17.14 -20.53 -26.52
CA ALA A 61 -18.45 -20.26 -27.11
C ALA A 61 -19.24 -21.56 -27.25
N ASP A 62 -20.56 -21.46 -27.15
CA ASP A 62 -21.45 -22.57 -27.44
C ASP A 62 -21.32 -22.93 -28.92
N THR A 63 -21.01 -24.19 -29.23
CA THR A 63 -20.91 -24.72 -30.58
C THR A 63 -22.20 -25.37 -31.08
N GLY A 64 -23.26 -25.30 -30.24
CA GLY A 64 -24.53 -25.97 -30.50
C GLY A 64 -24.49 -27.47 -30.17
N TYR A 65 -25.62 -28.02 -29.76
CA TYR A 65 -25.76 -29.43 -29.49
C TYR A 65 -26.16 -30.16 -30.76
N ASP A 66 -25.23 -30.98 -31.31
CA ASP A 66 -25.49 -31.81 -32.48
C ASP A 66 -25.97 -33.21 -32.06
N LYS A 67 -27.24 -33.49 -32.28
CA LYS A 67 -27.86 -34.79 -31.99
C LYS A 67 -27.38 -35.91 -32.88
N GLU A 68 -26.81 -35.57 -34.05
CA GLU A 68 -26.34 -36.56 -35.04
C GLU A 68 -24.86 -36.92 -34.82
N GLY A 69 -24.17 -36.24 -33.86
CA GLY A 69 -22.78 -36.51 -33.53
C GLY A 69 -21.76 -36.05 -34.60
N LYS A 70 -22.20 -35.14 -35.49
CA LYS A 70 -21.29 -34.49 -36.43
C LYS A 70 -20.41 -33.54 -35.64
N GLY A 71 -19.11 -33.58 -35.80
CA GLY A 71 -18.19 -32.70 -35.07
C GLY A 71 -17.64 -33.24 -33.76
N VAL A 72 -17.95 -34.46 -33.34
CA VAL A 72 -17.37 -35.08 -32.13
C VAL A 72 -15.84 -35.11 -32.15
N LEU A 73 -15.22 -35.15 -33.34
CA LEU A 73 -13.76 -35.17 -33.53
C LEU A 73 -13.18 -33.78 -33.79
N ASP A 74 -14.02 -32.72 -33.83
CA ASP A 74 -13.54 -31.37 -34.11
C ASP A 74 -12.74 -30.83 -32.92
N ARG A 75 -11.62 -30.19 -33.21
CA ARG A 75 -10.74 -29.62 -32.20
C ARG A 75 -11.06 -28.15 -32.03
N VAL A 76 -11.58 -27.79 -30.88
CA VAL A 76 -11.74 -26.40 -30.43
C VAL A 76 -10.56 -26.03 -29.54
N LYS A 77 -9.72 -25.11 -29.99
CA LYS A 77 -8.60 -24.61 -29.16
C LYS A 77 -9.09 -23.49 -28.27
N PRO A 78 -8.78 -23.53 -26.96
CA PRO A 78 -9.06 -22.39 -26.08
C PRO A 78 -8.17 -21.19 -26.48
N THR A 79 -8.72 -19.99 -26.43
CA THR A 79 -7.94 -18.75 -26.56
C THR A 79 -7.38 -18.41 -25.20
N VAL A 80 -6.06 -18.27 -25.12
CA VAL A 80 -5.32 -17.97 -23.89
C VAL A 80 -4.59 -16.66 -24.06
N SER A 81 -4.69 -15.80 -23.07
CA SER A 81 -3.92 -14.56 -22.97
C SER A 81 -3.00 -14.64 -21.76
N VAL A 82 -1.79 -14.13 -21.89
CA VAL A 82 -0.78 -14.15 -20.83
C VAL A 82 -0.30 -12.73 -20.60
N GLN A 83 -0.18 -12.33 -19.34
CA GLN A 83 0.43 -11.07 -18.91
C GLN A 83 1.52 -11.37 -17.89
N TYR A 84 2.69 -10.77 -18.08
CA TYR A 84 3.79 -10.87 -17.14
C TYR A 84 3.88 -9.60 -16.30
N HIS A 85 4.03 -9.75 -15.00
CA HIS A 85 4.25 -8.69 -14.04
C HIS A 85 5.70 -8.79 -13.58
N THR A 86 6.54 -7.86 -14.02
CA THR A 86 8.00 -7.90 -13.85
C THR A 86 8.53 -6.62 -13.19
N ASN A 87 7.65 -5.68 -12.85
CA ASN A 87 8.05 -4.39 -12.31
C ASN A 87 8.32 -4.51 -10.81
N THR A 88 9.58 -4.56 -10.43
CA THR A 88 10.04 -4.55 -9.04
C THR A 88 10.58 -3.18 -8.67
N VAL A 89 10.34 -2.77 -7.43
CA VAL A 89 10.86 -1.54 -6.82
C VAL A 89 11.77 -1.93 -5.66
N GLU A 90 13.01 -1.42 -5.70
CA GLU A 90 14.03 -1.68 -4.69
C GLU A 90 14.21 -0.46 -3.79
N HIS A 91 14.22 -0.67 -2.47
CA HIS A 91 14.50 0.36 -1.49
C HIS A 91 15.61 -0.06 -0.53
N GLY A 92 16.47 0.88 -0.17
CA GLY A 92 17.54 0.68 0.79
C GLY A 92 17.56 1.76 1.87
N TYR A 93 17.47 1.36 3.12
CA TYR A 93 17.43 2.26 4.27
C TYR A 93 18.66 2.05 5.14
N LYS A 94 19.43 3.11 5.35
CA LYS A 94 20.68 3.03 6.12
C LYS A 94 20.68 3.97 7.31
N CYS A 95 21.03 3.45 8.47
CA CYS A 95 21.22 4.24 9.68
C CYS A 95 22.58 3.95 10.32
N THR A 96 23.34 4.99 10.64
CA THR A 96 24.64 4.88 11.30
C THR A 96 24.55 5.32 12.75
N VAL A 97 24.93 4.46 13.67
CA VAL A 97 24.94 4.75 15.10
C VAL A 97 26.37 4.81 15.62
N HIS A 98 26.80 5.98 16.08
CA HIS A 98 28.11 6.15 16.68
C HIS A 98 28.14 5.71 18.14
N ASN A 99 29.21 5.02 18.56
CA ASN A 99 29.40 4.60 19.95
C ASN A 99 29.31 5.78 20.96
N LYS A 100 29.65 7.01 20.55
CA LYS A 100 29.48 8.20 21.38
C LYS A 100 28.03 8.55 21.66
N GLN A 101 27.14 8.31 20.69
CA GLN A 101 25.67 8.50 20.84
C GLN A 101 25.10 7.41 21.75
N MET A 102 25.57 6.17 21.58
CA MET A 102 25.19 5.06 22.45
C MET A 102 25.57 5.32 23.92
N ARG A 103 26.78 5.86 24.17
CA ARG A 103 27.22 6.20 25.56
C ARG A 103 26.31 7.23 26.25
N LYS A 104 25.66 8.13 25.52
CA LYS A 104 24.67 9.04 26.08
C LYS A 104 23.37 8.35 26.49
N GLY A 105 22.99 7.29 25.78
CA GLY A 105 21.84 6.45 26.13
C GLY A 105 22.09 5.49 27.30
N PHE A 106 23.36 5.22 27.68
CA PHE A 106 23.74 4.31 28.75
C PHE A 106 23.44 4.79 30.18
N LEU A 107 22.86 6.00 30.32
CA LEU A 107 22.61 6.58 31.64
C LEU A 107 21.47 5.85 32.39
N ASN A 108 20.66 5.07 31.67
CA ASN A 108 19.71 4.12 32.25
C ASN A 108 19.85 2.77 31.52
N ALA A 109 19.79 1.66 32.27
CA ALA A 109 19.86 0.32 31.68
C ALA A 109 18.83 0.07 30.53
N ASN A 110 17.68 0.71 30.62
CA ASN A 110 16.61 0.65 29.61
C ASN A 110 16.84 1.64 28.44
N GLY A 111 17.64 2.69 28.60
CA GLY A 111 17.83 3.74 27.60
C GLY A 111 18.50 3.25 26.32
N LEU A 112 19.44 2.29 26.44
CA LEU A 112 20.11 1.69 25.28
C LEU A 112 19.14 0.86 24.43
N GLN A 113 18.35 0.02 25.08
CA GLN A 113 17.37 -0.83 24.39
C GLN A 113 16.32 0.02 23.70
N THR A 114 15.82 1.06 24.37
CA THR A 114 14.85 2.00 23.82
C THR A 114 15.44 2.77 22.62
N MET A 115 16.72 3.17 22.68
CA MET A 115 17.38 3.85 21.56
C MET A 115 17.59 2.91 20.37
N ALA A 116 18.03 1.68 20.60
CA ALA A 116 18.17 0.68 19.53
C ALA A 116 16.80 0.40 18.86
N GLN A 117 15.75 0.26 19.65
CA GLN A 117 14.39 0.07 19.14
C GLN A 117 13.92 1.29 18.35
N ALA A 118 14.18 2.52 18.79
CA ALA A 118 13.83 3.73 18.08
C ALA A 118 14.52 3.84 16.71
N ILE A 119 15.77 3.36 16.62
CA ILE A 119 16.53 3.32 15.36
C ILE A 119 15.93 2.30 14.39
N ILE A 120 15.66 1.09 14.85
CA ILE A 120 15.01 0.04 14.05
C ILE A 120 13.63 0.52 13.60
N ASN A 121 12.86 1.12 14.48
CA ASN A 121 11.55 1.69 14.15
C ASN A 121 11.64 2.82 13.11
N SER A 122 12.74 3.60 13.08
CA SER A 122 12.93 4.64 12.06
C SER A 122 13.18 4.05 10.67
N LEU A 123 13.92 2.94 10.56
CA LEU A 123 14.12 2.22 9.31
C LEU A 123 12.78 1.65 8.80
N HIS A 124 12.01 1.00 9.69
CA HIS A 124 10.67 0.50 9.34
C HIS A 124 9.69 1.61 8.97
N THR A 125 9.77 2.78 9.62
CA THR A 125 8.93 3.92 9.25
C THR A 125 9.26 4.42 7.85
N GLY A 126 10.55 4.47 7.47
CA GLY A 126 10.96 4.78 6.10
C GLY A 126 10.38 3.79 5.10
N GLN A 127 10.54 2.50 5.38
CA GLN A 127 9.98 1.43 4.55
C GLN A 127 8.45 1.55 4.38
N GLU A 128 7.70 1.71 5.47
CA GLU A 128 6.23 1.79 5.41
C GLU A 128 5.73 3.04 4.65
N LEU A 129 6.52 4.14 4.65
CA LEU A 129 6.23 5.34 3.87
C LEU A 129 6.45 5.13 2.38
N ASP A 130 7.56 4.50 1.99
CA ASP A 130 7.86 4.23 0.59
C ASP A 130 6.93 3.14 0.05
N ASP A 131 6.63 2.09 0.81
CA ASP A 131 5.60 1.10 0.49
C ASP A 131 4.22 1.75 0.25
N TYR A 132 3.87 2.78 1.04
CA TYR A 132 2.66 3.55 0.80
C TYR A 132 2.71 4.29 -0.53
N GLN A 133 3.83 4.93 -0.85
CA GLN A 133 4.02 5.65 -2.10
C GLN A 133 3.96 4.70 -3.31
N ASP A 134 4.61 3.54 -3.23
CA ASP A 134 4.56 2.50 -4.27
C ASP A 134 3.12 2.01 -4.54
N CYS A 135 2.32 1.85 -3.48
CA CYS A 135 0.90 1.52 -3.61
C CYS A 135 0.14 2.62 -4.35
N ILE A 136 0.40 3.90 -4.02
CA ILE A 136 -0.24 5.05 -4.69
C ILE A 136 0.19 5.14 -6.15
N ASP A 137 1.46 4.94 -6.45
CA ASP A 137 1.99 5.00 -7.82
C ASP A 137 1.42 3.86 -8.68
N THR A 138 1.27 2.67 -8.11
CA THR A 138 0.62 1.53 -8.77
C THR A 138 -0.87 1.83 -9.02
N LEU A 139 -1.57 2.40 -8.05
CA LEU A 139 -2.97 2.81 -8.21
C LEU A 139 -3.10 3.91 -9.27
N LYS A 140 -2.19 4.88 -9.29
CA LYS A 140 -2.12 5.93 -10.30
C LYS A 140 -1.88 5.35 -11.71
N ALA A 141 -1.00 4.37 -11.83
CA ALA A 141 -0.76 3.67 -13.10
C ALA A 141 -2.02 2.96 -13.59
N LEU A 142 -2.77 2.27 -12.70
CA LEU A 142 -4.06 1.66 -13.03
C LEU A 142 -5.09 2.71 -13.48
N THR A 143 -5.24 3.83 -12.77
CA THR A 143 -6.21 4.89 -13.12
C THR A 143 -5.90 5.57 -14.44
N ASN A 144 -4.64 5.62 -14.83
CA ASN A 144 -4.16 6.18 -16.10
C ASN A 144 -4.01 5.14 -17.22
N ALA A 145 -4.30 3.86 -16.94
CA ALA A 145 -4.23 2.81 -17.96
C ALA A 145 -5.14 3.13 -19.17
N PRO A 146 -4.75 2.72 -20.40
CA PRO A 146 -5.56 2.96 -21.59
C PRO A 146 -6.97 2.40 -21.42
N LYS A 147 -7.97 3.28 -21.56
CA LYS A 147 -9.37 2.92 -21.27
C LYS A 147 -10.12 2.35 -22.49
N GLY A 148 -9.61 2.62 -23.69
CA GLY A 148 -10.24 2.16 -24.92
C GLY A 148 -11.73 2.58 -25.00
N SER A 149 -12.61 1.62 -25.28
CA SER A 149 -14.07 1.81 -25.31
C SER A 149 -14.78 1.47 -23.98
N LYS A 150 -14.05 1.42 -22.87
CA LYS A 150 -14.59 1.03 -21.57
C LYS A 150 -15.28 2.19 -20.86
N ASP A 151 -16.30 1.86 -20.06
CA ASP A 151 -17.05 2.81 -19.21
C ASP A 151 -16.35 3.03 -17.85
N ASN A 152 -15.02 2.97 -17.82
CA ASN A 152 -14.23 3.00 -16.56
C ASN A 152 -14.15 4.37 -15.90
N VAL A 153 -14.49 5.46 -16.61
CA VAL A 153 -14.53 6.81 -16.04
C VAL A 153 -15.95 7.22 -15.81
N ILE A 154 -16.24 7.58 -14.58
CA ILE A 154 -17.54 8.06 -14.13
C ILE A 154 -17.36 9.49 -13.64
N THR A 155 -18.02 10.44 -14.32
CA THR A 155 -17.97 11.83 -13.92
C THR A 155 -19.14 12.15 -13.00
N VAL A 156 -18.87 12.82 -11.88
CA VAL A 156 -19.86 13.23 -10.88
C VAL A 156 -19.68 14.70 -10.53
N SER A 157 -20.75 15.34 -10.08
CA SER A 157 -20.65 16.70 -9.54
C SER A 157 -19.89 16.70 -8.21
N PRO A 158 -19.25 17.85 -7.83
CA PRO A 158 -18.60 17.99 -6.54
C PRO A 158 -19.52 17.59 -5.38
N VAL A 159 -18.99 16.82 -4.43
CA VAL A 159 -19.75 16.36 -3.26
C VAL A 159 -19.61 17.42 -2.17
N VAL A 160 -20.62 18.28 -2.04
CA VAL A 160 -20.64 19.42 -1.10
C VAL A 160 -21.89 19.48 -0.24
N ASP A 161 -22.91 18.69 -0.55
CA ASP A 161 -24.20 18.66 0.16
C ASP A 161 -24.81 17.26 0.19
N GLU A 162 -25.91 17.11 0.92
CA GLU A 162 -26.64 15.84 1.03
C GLU A 162 -27.15 15.32 -0.32
N ALA A 163 -27.56 16.21 -1.22
CA ALA A 163 -28.10 15.83 -2.54
C ALA A 163 -27.00 15.26 -3.44
N THR A 164 -25.84 15.92 -3.47
CA THR A 164 -24.66 15.47 -4.23
C THR A 164 -24.06 14.21 -3.62
N SER A 165 -24.05 14.07 -2.29
CA SER A 165 -23.65 12.84 -1.57
C SER A 165 -24.54 11.65 -1.95
N LYS A 166 -25.86 11.83 -1.97
CA LYS A 166 -26.81 10.81 -2.45
C LYS A 166 -26.62 10.44 -3.92
N ALA A 167 -26.34 11.45 -4.77
CA ALA A 167 -26.08 11.23 -6.20
C ALA A 167 -24.79 10.41 -6.40
N PHE A 168 -23.73 10.74 -5.67
CA PHE A 168 -22.46 10.01 -5.68
C PHE A 168 -22.66 8.55 -5.25
N THR A 169 -23.30 8.31 -4.11
CA THR A 169 -23.60 6.96 -3.61
C THR A 169 -24.43 6.16 -4.59
N LYS A 170 -25.42 6.80 -5.25
CA LYS A 170 -26.23 6.18 -6.30
C LYS A 170 -25.37 5.80 -7.52
N ALA A 171 -24.40 6.63 -7.91
CA ALA A 171 -23.47 6.33 -8.98
C ALA A 171 -22.61 5.11 -8.65
N ILE A 172 -22.04 5.04 -7.45
CA ILE A 172 -21.27 3.86 -6.97
C ILE A 172 -22.16 2.62 -7.01
N LYS A 173 -23.36 2.66 -6.42
CA LYS A 173 -24.29 1.53 -6.40
C LYS A 173 -24.63 1.02 -7.79
N LYS A 174 -24.90 1.95 -8.71
CA LYS A 174 -25.16 1.62 -10.12
C LYS A 174 -23.97 0.93 -10.78
N THR A 175 -22.76 1.40 -10.47
CA THR A 175 -21.53 0.83 -11.02
C THR A 175 -21.28 -0.57 -10.48
N ILE A 176 -21.42 -0.79 -9.16
CA ILE A 176 -21.34 -2.12 -8.53
C ILE A 176 -22.31 -3.10 -9.20
N HIS A 177 -23.58 -2.68 -9.41
CA HIS A 177 -24.57 -3.54 -10.08
C HIS A 177 -24.19 -3.86 -11.53
N LYS A 178 -23.60 -2.90 -12.26
CA LYS A 178 -23.12 -3.14 -13.63
C LYS A 178 -21.89 -4.05 -13.69
N MET A 179 -21.00 -3.98 -12.69
CA MET A 179 -19.81 -4.84 -12.60
C MET A 179 -20.15 -6.30 -12.26
N LYS A 180 -21.37 -6.59 -11.78
CA LYS A 180 -21.85 -7.97 -11.60
C LYS A 180 -22.17 -8.68 -12.91
N ASP A 181 -22.40 -7.91 -13.98
CA ASP A 181 -22.63 -8.48 -15.30
C ASP A 181 -21.32 -8.92 -15.94
N TYR A 182 -21.32 -10.15 -16.48
CA TYR A 182 -20.15 -10.69 -17.19
C TYR A 182 -19.94 -9.96 -18.50
N SER A 183 -19.08 -8.95 -18.51
CA SER A 183 -18.84 -8.07 -19.63
C SER A 183 -17.40 -7.52 -19.63
N ASN A 184 -16.99 -6.89 -20.72
CA ASN A 184 -15.74 -6.17 -20.85
C ASN A 184 -15.87 -4.65 -20.74
N LYS A 185 -16.99 -4.15 -20.19
CA LYS A 185 -17.24 -2.70 -20.06
C LYS A 185 -16.30 -2.00 -19.08
N TYR A 186 -15.88 -2.73 -18.03
CA TYR A 186 -15.05 -2.22 -16.95
C TYR A 186 -13.66 -2.89 -16.90
N SER A 187 -13.35 -3.78 -17.84
CA SER A 187 -12.13 -4.58 -17.87
C SER A 187 -11.69 -4.87 -19.30
N ASP A 188 -10.44 -5.26 -19.51
CA ASP A 188 -9.93 -5.66 -20.83
C ASP A 188 -10.42 -7.04 -21.25
N LYS A 189 -10.69 -7.89 -20.29
CA LYS A 189 -11.23 -9.22 -20.50
C LYS A 189 -12.65 -9.32 -19.96
N PRO A 190 -13.55 -10.09 -20.58
CA PRO A 190 -14.87 -10.33 -20.04
C PRO A 190 -14.76 -10.89 -18.63
N SER A 191 -15.21 -10.12 -17.65
CA SER A 191 -15.16 -10.49 -16.24
C SER A 191 -16.33 -9.90 -15.47
N TYR A 192 -16.51 -10.31 -14.23
CA TYR A 192 -17.49 -9.77 -13.32
C TYR A 192 -16.87 -9.64 -11.92
N ALA A 193 -17.53 -8.91 -11.05
CA ALA A 193 -17.14 -8.80 -9.64
C ALA A 193 -18.37 -8.74 -8.75
N ASP A 194 -18.34 -9.49 -7.66
CA ASP A 194 -19.29 -9.33 -6.57
C ASP A 194 -18.90 -8.16 -5.68
N ALA A 195 -19.87 -7.60 -4.95
CA ALA A 195 -19.63 -6.44 -4.10
C ALA A 195 -18.57 -6.69 -3.01
N SER A 196 -18.44 -7.95 -2.54
CA SER A 196 -17.44 -8.37 -1.57
C SER A 196 -16.02 -8.43 -2.11
N GLU A 197 -15.85 -8.48 -3.43
CA GLU A 197 -14.55 -8.52 -4.11
C GLU A 197 -14.05 -7.13 -4.51
N LEU A 198 -14.89 -6.11 -4.32
CA LEU A 198 -14.60 -4.74 -4.68
C LEU A 198 -14.01 -3.96 -3.50
N ILE A 199 -13.00 -3.17 -3.79
CA ILE A 199 -12.39 -2.20 -2.87
C ILE A 199 -12.70 -0.80 -3.39
N LEU A 200 -13.17 0.06 -2.49
CA LEU A 200 -13.42 1.47 -2.75
C LEU A 200 -12.32 2.31 -2.09
N PHE A 201 -11.53 2.98 -2.90
CA PHE A 201 -10.66 4.06 -2.46
C PHE A 201 -11.43 5.36 -2.52
N LEU A 202 -11.36 6.15 -1.49
CA LEU A 202 -12.12 7.37 -1.36
C LEU A 202 -11.22 8.51 -0.85
N ASP A 203 -11.40 9.69 -1.43
CA ASP A 203 -10.74 10.90 -0.96
C ASP A 203 -11.24 11.29 0.44
N SER A 204 -10.35 11.84 1.29
CA SER A 204 -10.69 12.18 2.67
C SER A 204 -11.80 13.22 2.77
N ASP A 205 -11.79 14.22 1.91
CA ASP A 205 -12.79 15.31 1.94
C ASP A 205 -14.15 14.80 1.51
N THR A 206 -14.17 13.99 0.44
CA THR A 206 -15.39 13.34 -0.03
C THR A 206 -15.96 12.36 1.01
N ASP A 207 -15.10 11.70 1.80
CA ASP A 207 -15.54 10.77 2.85
C ASP A 207 -16.32 11.44 3.97
N VAL A 208 -15.93 12.66 4.35
CA VAL A 208 -16.61 13.43 5.38
C VAL A 208 -18.04 13.83 4.97
N GLU A 209 -18.24 14.08 3.66
CA GLU A 209 -19.53 14.52 3.12
C GLU A 209 -20.49 13.34 2.82
N ILE A 210 -20.00 12.10 2.83
CA ILE A 210 -20.83 10.94 2.49
C ILE A 210 -21.45 10.32 3.72
N GLN A 211 -22.75 10.02 3.65
CA GLN A 211 -23.45 9.21 4.64
C GLN A 211 -23.04 7.74 4.52
N ILE A 212 -22.28 7.26 5.48
CA ILE A 212 -21.67 5.91 5.47
C ILE A 212 -22.73 4.79 5.42
N GLU A 213 -23.93 5.01 5.98
CA GLU A 213 -25.04 4.05 5.93
C GLU A 213 -25.53 3.79 4.50
N HIS A 214 -25.62 4.85 3.68
CA HIS A 214 -25.99 4.72 2.30
C HIS A 214 -24.94 4.00 1.48
N LEU A 215 -23.66 4.25 1.78
CA LEU A 215 -22.55 3.58 1.14
C LEU A 215 -22.50 2.08 1.52
N ALA A 216 -22.67 1.74 2.78
CA ALA A 216 -22.73 0.36 3.25
C ALA A 216 -23.88 -0.43 2.57
N SER A 217 -25.05 0.20 2.42
CA SER A 217 -26.18 -0.37 1.66
C SER A 217 -25.82 -0.61 0.18
N ALA A 218 -24.97 0.20 -0.43
CA ALA A 218 -24.53 0.00 -1.81
C ALA A 218 -23.71 -1.30 -2.00
N PHE A 219 -22.94 -1.67 -0.97
CA PHE A 219 -22.15 -2.91 -0.95
C PHE A 219 -22.89 -4.10 -0.37
N ASN A 220 -24.14 -3.96 0.09
CA ASN A 220 -24.88 -4.97 0.85
C ASN A 220 -24.14 -5.44 2.11
N MET A 221 -23.48 -4.53 2.79
CA MET A 221 -22.68 -4.78 4.00
C MET A 221 -23.17 -3.92 5.15
N THR A 222 -22.77 -4.29 6.37
CA THR A 222 -22.90 -3.39 7.52
C THR A 222 -21.83 -2.28 7.46
N VAL A 223 -22.06 -1.18 8.18
CA VAL A 223 -21.08 -0.06 8.26
C VAL A 223 -19.72 -0.55 8.75
N ALA A 224 -19.69 -1.45 9.76
CA ALA A 224 -18.45 -2.02 10.28
C ALA A 224 -17.72 -2.85 9.21
N GLN A 225 -18.41 -3.74 8.51
CA GLN A 225 -17.83 -4.56 7.45
C GLN A 225 -17.28 -3.69 6.31
N LEU A 226 -17.99 -2.64 5.89
CA LEU A 226 -17.53 -1.74 4.86
C LEU A 226 -16.22 -1.05 5.25
N SER A 227 -16.14 -0.55 6.48
CA SER A 227 -14.95 0.14 6.99
C SER A 227 -13.73 -0.78 7.11
N GLU A 228 -13.96 -2.05 7.45
CA GLU A 228 -12.87 -3.01 7.65
C GLU A 228 -12.38 -3.66 6.35
N THR A 229 -13.27 -3.94 5.41
CA THR A 229 -12.94 -4.81 4.27
C THR A 229 -12.88 -4.10 2.92
N SER A 230 -13.76 -3.15 2.66
CA SER A 230 -13.97 -2.64 1.31
C SER A 230 -13.67 -1.15 1.12
N LYS A 231 -13.52 -0.39 2.20
CA LYS A 231 -13.27 1.06 2.12
C LYS A 231 -11.86 1.41 2.58
N ILE A 232 -11.16 2.20 1.76
CA ILE A 232 -9.85 2.77 2.08
C ILE A 232 -9.90 4.27 1.82
N ILE A 233 -9.48 5.06 2.80
CA ILE A 233 -9.40 6.52 2.68
C ILE A 233 -7.97 6.90 2.30
N ILE A 234 -7.82 7.69 1.24
CA ILE A 234 -6.55 8.25 0.79
C ILE A 234 -6.62 9.77 0.92
N PRO A 235 -5.84 10.37 1.82
CA PRO A 235 -5.77 11.83 1.95
C PRO A 235 -5.21 12.47 0.67
N ASN A 236 -5.83 13.58 0.23
CA ASN A 236 -5.44 14.35 -0.96
C ASN A 236 -5.35 13.49 -2.22
N MET A 237 -6.35 12.67 -2.47
CA MET A 237 -6.38 11.72 -3.58
C MET A 237 -6.33 12.43 -4.93
N LYS A 238 -6.97 13.60 -5.06
CA LYS A 238 -6.96 14.43 -6.27
C LYS A 238 -5.54 14.80 -6.70
N GLU A 239 -4.69 15.19 -5.76
CA GLU A 239 -3.28 15.54 -6.02
C GLU A 239 -2.43 14.31 -6.37
N LYS A 240 -2.63 13.22 -5.63
CA LYS A 240 -1.84 12.00 -5.78
C LYS A 240 -2.13 11.24 -7.06
N LEU A 241 -3.41 11.05 -7.39
CA LEU A 241 -3.82 10.31 -8.59
C LEU A 241 -4.01 11.22 -9.81
N GLY A 242 -4.30 12.51 -9.61
CA GLY A 242 -4.60 13.47 -10.68
C GLY A 242 -6.01 13.34 -11.25
N ASN A 243 -6.29 14.11 -12.31
CA ASN A 243 -7.55 14.10 -13.06
C ASN A 243 -8.81 14.30 -12.20
N ASN A 244 -8.72 15.11 -11.12
CA ASN A 244 -9.82 15.32 -10.17
C ASN A 244 -10.44 14.01 -9.67
N THR A 245 -9.62 12.97 -9.48
CA THR A 245 -10.07 11.66 -9.02
C THR A 245 -10.44 11.72 -7.55
N ILE A 246 -11.71 11.47 -7.24
CA ILE A 246 -12.26 11.47 -5.87
C ILE A 246 -12.52 10.08 -5.32
N ALA A 247 -12.68 9.09 -6.21
CA ALA A 247 -12.81 7.70 -5.79
C ALA A 247 -12.32 6.73 -6.87
N VAL A 248 -11.86 5.56 -6.45
CA VAL A 248 -11.55 4.43 -7.33
C VAL A 248 -12.24 3.19 -6.78
N LEU A 249 -13.05 2.56 -7.59
CA LEU A 249 -13.70 1.29 -7.29
C LEU A 249 -13.02 0.21 -8.13
N MET A 250 -12.44 -0.80 -7.51
CA MET A 250 -11.74 -1.85 -8.25
C MET A 250 -11.89 -3.21 -7.59
N HIS A 251 -11.77 -4.27 -8.38
CA HIS A 251 -11.60 -5.63 -7.87
C HIS A 251 -10.23 -5.77 -7.19
N TYR A 252 -10.16 -6.49 -6.05
CA TYR A 252 -8.92 -6.60 -5.26
C TYR A 252 -7.72 -7.17 -6.03
N LYS A 253 -7.96 -7.95 -7.09
CA LYS A 253 -6.90 -8.50 -7.96
C LYS A 253 -6.34 -7.53 -8.99
N CYS A 254 -6.91 -6.32 -9.14
CA CYS A 254 -6.39 -5.33 -10.09
C CYS A 254 -4.99 -4.85 -9.74
N ILE A 255 -4.63 -4.84 -8.47
CA ILE A 255 -3.31 -4.44 -7.99
C ILE A 255 -2.58 -5.68 -7.44
N LYS A 256 -1.30 -5.78 -7.81
CA LYS A 256 -0.38 -6.83 -7.36
C LYS A 256 0.80 -6.15 -6.69
N ILE A 257 0.86 -6.22 -5.36
CA ILE A 257 1.93 -5.68 -4.53
C ILE A 257 2.46 -6.82 -3.68
N ASN A 258 3.54 -7.43 -4.12
CA ASN A 258 4.10 -8.61 -3.50
C ASN A 258 5.53 -8.35 -3.05
N PRO A 259 5.84 -8.44 -1.75
CA PRO A 259 7.22 -8.39 -1.27
C PRO A 259 8.00 -9.58 -1.85
N CYS A 260 9.22 -9.30 -2.35
CA CYS A 260 10.09 -10.32 -2.96
C CYS A 260 11.38 -10.51 -2.16
N TYR A 261 11.87 -9.43 -1.54
CA TYR A 261 13.09 -9.45 -0.76
C TYR A 261 12.97 -8.58 0.48
N TYR A 262 13.53 -9.04 1.58
CA TYR A 262 13.62 -8.31 2.83
C TYR A 262 14.86 -8.78 3.58
N ASP A 263 15.80 -7.86 3.83
CA ASP A 263 17.01 -8.15 4.57
C ASP A 263 17.38 -6.99 5.49
N LEU A 264 17.67 -7.31 6.73
CA LEU A 264 18.09 -6.36 7.77
C LEU A 264 19.45 -6.76 8.31
N ASP A 265 20.48 -6.06 7.88
CA ASP A 265 21.86 -6.31 8.25
C ASP A 265 22.43 -5.24 9.19
N SER A 266 23.50 -5.62 9.93
CA SER A 266 24.27 -4.68 10.73
C SER A 266 25.76 -4.91 10.61
N ILE A 267 26.52 -3.86 10.28
CA ILE A 267 27.96 -3.92 10.13
C ILE A 267 28.64 -2.98 11.11
N LYS A 268 29.51 -3.54 11.96
CA LYS A 268 30.31 -2.79 12.94
C LYS A 268 31.63 -2.32 12.34
N ASN A 269 31.85 -0.99 12.30
CA ASN A 269 33.14 -0.41 11.98
C ASN A 269 33.98 -0.22 13.26
N THR A 270 35.02 -1.04 13.41
CA THR A 270 35.89 -1.02 14.61
C THR A 270 36.81 0.21 14.66
N ARG A 271 37.24 0.75 13.51
CA ARG A 271 38.08 1.96 13.45
C ARG A 271 37.26 3.24 13.64
N GLY A 272 36.11 3.37 12.93
CA GLY A 272 35.22 4.52 13.01
C GLY A 272 34.35 4.57 14.28
N LYS A 273 34.34 3.45 15.08
CA LYS A 273 33.55 3.34 16.32
C LYS A 273 32.05 3.60 16.10
N PHE A 274 31.49 3.03 15.02
CA PHE A 274 30.08 3.08 14.70
C PHE A 274 29.56 1.71 14.23
N VAL A 275 28.22 1.58 14.21
CA VAL A 275 27.49 0.45 13.63
C VAL A 275 26.57 1.02 12.56
N ASN A 276 26.63 0.45 11.37
CA ASN A 276 25.65 0.68 10.32
C ASN A 276 24.57 -0.39 10.41
N TYR A 277 23.32 0.04 10.35
CA TYR A 277 22.16 -0.80 10.12
C TYR A 277 21.69 -0.53 8.70
N ASP A 278 21.43 -1.57 7.94
CA ASP A 278 21.03 -1.51 6.55
C ASP A 278 19.80 -2.40 6.36
N LEU A 279 18.70 -1.82 5.89
CA LEU A 279 17.48 -2.54 5.56
C LEU A 279 17.28 -2.45 4.06
N ALA A 280 17.32 -3.58 3.37
CA ALA A 280 17.04 -3.68 1.94
C ALA A 280 15.71 -4.40 1.72
N THR A 281 14.89 -3.84 0.83
CA THR A 281 13.59 -4.42 0.47
C THR A 281 13.39 -4.36 -1.04
N GLU A 282 12.72 -5.39 -1.58
CA GLU A 282 12.28 -5.42 -2.97
C GLU A 282 10.82 -5.83 -3.00
N THR A 283 10.00 -5.09 -3.73
CA THR A 283 8.57 -5.33 -3.84
C THR A 283 8.15 -5.29 -5.31
N LEU A 284 7.47 -6.33 -5.77
CA LEU A 284 6.82 -6.33 -7.08
C LEU A 284 5.59 -5.43 -7.01
N CYS A 285 5.56 -4.38 -7.84
CA CYS A 285 4.49 -3.40 -7.91
C CYS A 285 3.93 -3.37 -9.34
N SER A 286 2.77 -3.98 -9.54
CA SER A 286 2.16 -4.08 -10.86
C SER A 286 0.63 -4.03 -10.77
N TYR A 287 -0.02 -3.83 -11.92
CA TYR A 287 -1.48 -3.84 -12.01
C TYR A 287 -1.94 -4.66 -13.22
N THR A 288 -3.20 -5.09 -13.17
CA THR A 288 -3.88 -5.72 -14.29
C THR A 288 -5.22 -5.02 -14.56
N THR A 289 -5.58 -4.92 -15.84
CA THR A 289 -6.86 -4.39 -16.31
C THR A 289 -7.85 -5.49 -16.69
N TRP A 290 -7.54 -6.74 -16.37
CA TRP A 290 -8.38 -7.89 -16.69
C TRP A 290 -9.58 -8.04 -15.76
N TYR A 291 -9.55 -7.40 -14.59
CA TYR A 291 -10.66 -7.35 -13.64
C TYR A 291 -11.36 -5.99 -13.68
N PRO A 292 -12.63 -5.92 -13.25
CA PRO A 292 -13.38 -4.69 -13.29
C PRO A 292 -12.79 -3.61 -12.38
N TYR A 293 -12.68 -2.39 -12.92
CA TYR A 293 -12.34 -1.19 -12.17
C TYR A 293 -13.03 0.04 -12.75
N ALA A 294 -13.31 1.04 -11.93
CA ALA A 294 -13.86 2.32 -12.34
C ALA A 294 -13.19 3.46 -11.56
N VAL A 295 -12.92 4.54 -12.27
CA VAL A 295 -12.36 5.77 -11.72
C VAL A 295 -13.47 6.82 -11.69
N ILE A 296 -13.70 7.40 -10.52
CA ILE A 296 -14.74 8.41 -10.33
C ILE A 296 -14.05 9.76 -10.21
N GLN A 297 -14.39 10.64 -11.13
CA GLN A 297 -13.80 11.97 -11.28
C GLN A 297 -14.83 13.04 -11.05
N GLU A 298 -14.43 14.12 -10.43
CA GLU A 298 -15.25 15.31 -10.22
C GLU A 298 -15.25 16.18 -11.48
N THR A 299 -16.41 16.71 -11.87
CA THR A 299 -16.48 17.76 -12.90
C THR A 299 -15.77 19.02 -12.41
N GLU A 300 -15.04 19.67 -13.33
CA GLU A 300 -14.51 21.01 -13.09
C GLU A 300 -15.61 22.04 -12.79
#